data_a17ec5a7c9b432a426c6ade035ac2109
#
_entry.id   a17ec5a7c9b432a426c6ade035ac2109
#
_cell.length_a   1.000
_cell.length_b   1.000
_cell.length_c   1.000
_cell.angle_alpha   90.00
_cell.angle_beta   90.00
_cell.angle_gamma   90.00
#
_symmetry.space_group_name_H-M   'P 1'
#
loop_
_entity.id
_entity.type
_entity.pdbx_description
1 polymer ?
#
loop_
_entity_poly.entity_id
_entity_poly.type
_entity_poly.pdbx_seq_one_letter_code
_entity_poly.pdbx_strand_id
1 'polypeptide(L)'
;MEYVQLGHSGLEVSRICLGCMSFGDPQKWIHSWVLNETDSRKIIKKALDLGINFFDTANVYGLGVSEEILGRALKDYAVREEVVIATKVSGQMHEGPNGGGLSRKSIMHEVEQCLKRLDTDYIDLLYIHRWDYKTPIEETMCVLNDLVRSGKVHYLGASSMYAWQFQKAQYVAQSHGWTKFSVMQGHYNLLYREEEREMNPLCQDMGVALVPYSPLAAGRLTR
;
A
#
# COMPACT_ATOMS: atom_id res chain seq x y z
N MET A 1 -3.21 -11.86 18.74
CA MET A 1 -2.64 -10.73 17.97
C MET A 1 -2.95 -9.44 18.73
N GLU A 2 -2.03 -8.48 18.74
CA GLU A 2 -2.29 -7.12 19.25
C GLU A 2 -2.78 -6.25 18.11
N TYR A 3 -3.81 -5.44 18.35
CA TYR A 3 -4.35 -4.49 17.39
C TYR A 3 -4.04 -3.06 17.85
N VAL A 4 -3.77 -2.17 16.91
CA VAL A 4 -3.43 -0.78 17.16
C VAL A 4 -4.12 0.14 16.15
N GLN A 5 -4.34 1.39 16.51
CA GLN A 5 -4.80 2.38 15.55
C GLN A 5 -3.68 2.77 14.57
N LEU A 6 -4.03 2.89 13.30
CA LEU A 6 -3.10 3.25 12.25
C LEU A 6 -2.83 4.77 12.26
N GLY A 7 -1.79 5.18 12.99
CA GLY A 7 -1.50 6.59 13.25
C GLY A 7 -2.62 7.28 14.01
N HIS A 8 -2.89 8.54 13.68
CA HIS A 8 -4.01 9.29 14.26
C HIS A 8 -5.32 9.06 13.49
N SER A 9 -5.55 7.84 13.01
CA SER A 9 -6.81 7.44 12.38
C SER A 9 -7.63 6.51 13.28
N GLY A 10 -8.90 6.32 12.97
CA GLY A 10 -9.76 5.34 13.65
C GLY A 10 -9.61 3.92 13.10
N LEU A 11 -8.72 3.68 12.13
CA LEU A 11 -8.53 2.36 11.52
C LEU A 11 -7.73 1.45 12.44
N GLU A 12 -8.31 0.34 12.85
CA GLU A 12 -7.67 -0.64 13.72
C GLU A 12 -7.03 -1.77 12.90
N VAL A 13 -5.74 -1.98 13.09
CA VAL A 13 -4.95 -2.97 12.36
C VAL A 13 -4.14 -3.85 13.31
N SER A 14 -3.86 -5.07 12.89
CA SER A 14 -2.86 -5.90 13.57
C SER A 14 -1.47 -5.25 13.49
N ARG A 15 -0.68 -5.36 14.55
CA ARG A 15 0.71 -4.82 14.58
C ARG A 15 1.61 -5.42 13.52
N ILE A 16 1.22 -6.56 12.96
CA ILE A 16 1.90 -7.22 11.85
C ILE A 16 1.02 -7.07 10.62
N CYS A 17 1.62 -6.58 9.54
CA CYS A 17 1.01 -6.53 8.21
C CYS A 17 1.60 -7.64 7.34
N LEU A 18 0.76 -8.41 6.65
CA LEU A 18 1.23 -9.39 5.67
C LEU A 18 1.51 -8.70 4.33
N GLY A 19 2.81 -8.62 3.97
CA GLY A 19 3.23 -8.17 2.64
C GLY A 19 3.00 -9.26 1.58
N CYS A 20 2.30 -8.90 0.51
CA CYS A 20 1.87 -9.84 -0.54
C CYS A 20 2.74 -9.76 -1.82
N MET A 21 3.87 -9.06 -1.80
CA MET A 21 4.79 -8.98 -2.96
C MET A 21 5.29 -10.36 -3.41
N SER A 22 5.34 -11.32 -2.50
CA SER A 22 5.78 -12.69 -2.80
C SER A 22 4.71 -13.55 -3.45
N PHE A 23 3.51 -13.06 -3.69
CA PHE A 23 2.42 -13.82 -4.29
C PHE A 23 2.33 -13.50 -5.78
N GLY A 24 2.34 -14.52 -6.63
CA GLY A 24 2.35 -14.30 -8.06
C GLY A 24 2.54 -15.57 -8.88
N ASP A 25 2.87 -15.37 -10.15
CA ASP A 25 3.25 -16.43 -11.08
C ASP A 25 4.74 -16.29 -11.39
N PRO A 26 5.58 -17.26 -10.96
CA PRO A 26 7.03 -17.22 -11.21
C PRO A 26 7.42 -17.13 -12.69
N GLN A 27 6.51 -17.53 -13.60
CA GLN A 27 6.75 -17.50 -15.05
C GLN A 27 6.39 -16.18 -15.69
N LYS A 28 5.62 -15.33 -14.99
CA LYS A 28 5.07 -14.09 -15.54
C LYS A 28 5.66 -12.81 -14.95
N TRP A 29 6.54 -12.91 -13.96
CA TRP A 29 7.12 -11.75 -13.31
C TRP A 29 8.64 -11.80 -13.26
N ILE A 30 9.25 -10.63 -13.01
CA ILE A 30 10.72 -10.46 -12.92
C ILE A 30 11.35 -11.22 -11.75
N HIS A 31 10.55 -11.60 -10.75
CA HIS A 31 11.01 -12.32 -9.57
C HIS A 31 10.55 -13.78 -9.62
N SER A 32 11.46 -14.70 -9.88
CA SER A 32 11.20 -16.14 -9.93
C SER A 32 10.91 -16.79 -8.56
N TRP A 33 11.15 -16.06 -7.47
CA TRP A 33 10.94 -16.53 -6.09
C TRP A 33 9.51 -16.33 -5.57
N VAL A 34 8.60 -15.78 -6.37
CA VAL A 34 7.20 -15.63 -5.96
C VAL A 34 6.50 -16.98 -5.87
N LEU A 35 5.52 -17.06 -5.00
CA LEU A 35 4.72 -18.25 -4.74
C LEU A 35 3.46 -18.25 -5.61
N ASN A 36 3.12 -19.41 -6.15
CA ASN A 36 1.87 -19.63 -6.84
C ASN A 36 0.64 -19.44 -5.91
N GLU A 37 -0.56 -19.40 -6.47
CA GLU A 37 -1.78 -19.18 -5.69
C GLU A 37 -2.00 -20.24 -4.60
N THR A 38 -1.75 -21.52 -4.89
CA THR A 38 -1.95 -22.61 -3.91
C THR A 38 -1.14 -22.40 -2.64
N ASP A 39 0.12 -22.02 -2.76
CA ASP A 39 0.99 -21.81 -1.62
C ASP A 39 0.76 -20.46 -0.96
N SER A 40 0.46 -19.42 -1.76
CA SER A 40 0.08 -18.10 -1.26
C SER A 40 -1.17 -18.16 -0.38
N ARG A 41 -2.18 -18.90 -0.80
CA ARG A 41 -3.44 -19.09 -0.03
C ARG A 41 -3.21 -19.74 1.33
N LYS A 42 -2.26 -20.67 1.44
CA LYS A 42 -1.89 -21.27 2.73
C LYS A 42 -1.32 -20.24 3.70
N ILE A 43 -0.48 -19.33 3.19
CA ILE A 43 0.12 -18.25 3.99
C ILE A 43 -0.96 -17.24 4.41
N ILE A 44 -1.83 -16.81 3.50
CA ILE A 44 -2.93 -15.88 3.78
C ILE A 44 -3.84 -16.48 4.85
N LYS A 45 -4.27 -17.74 4.68
CA LYS A 45 -5.09 -18.42 5.67
C LYS A 45 -4.40 -18.51 7.03
N LYS A 46 -3.12 -18.85 7.07
CA LYS A 46 -2.34 -18.91 8.32
C LYS A 46 -2.24 -17.53 8.97
N ALA A 47 -2.10 -16.47 8.20
CA ALA A 47 -2.09 -15.10 8.72
C ALA A 47 -3.42 -14.75 9.39
N LEU A 48 -4.55 -15.05 8.75
CA LEU A 48 -5.89 -14.89 9.32
C LEU A 48 -6.06 -15.70 10.61
N ASP A 49 -5.65 -16.99 10.61
CA ASP A 49 -5.72 -17.87 11.79
C ASP A 49 -4.88 -17.34 12.98
N LEU A 50 -3.85 -16.53 12.71
CA LEU A 50 -3.03 -15.84 13.72
C LEU A 50 -3.60 -14.48 14.14
N GLY A 51 -4.71 -14.05 13.56
CA GLY A 51 -5.37 -12.78 13.82
C GLY A 51 -4.75 -11.59 13.08
N ILE A 52 -3.98 -11.82 12.01
CA ILE A 52 -3.52 -10.73 11.13
C ILE A 52 -4.73 -10.29 10.30
N ASN A 53 -5.10 -9.02 10.39
CA ASN A 53 -6.18 -8.41 9.61
C ASN A 53 -5.67 -7.41 8.56
N PHE A 54 -4.37 -7.17 8.48
CA PHE A 54 -3.76 -6.15 7.62
C PHE A 54 -2.93 -6.80 6.51
N PHE A 55 -3.31 -6.56 5.25
CA PHE A 55 -2.72 -7.16 4.04
C PHE A 55 -2.27 -6.05 3.09
N ASP A 56 -1.02 -6.12 2.62
CA ASP A 56 -0.41 -5.11 1.77
C ASP A 56 0.02 -5.70 0.42
N THR A 57 -0.57 -5.22 -0.66
CA THR A 57 -0.22 -5.57 -2.03
C THR A 57 0.10 -4.33 -2.87
N ALA A 58 0.17 -4.44 -4.19
CA ALA A 58 0.31 -3.34 -5.15
C ALA A 58 -0.11 -3.79 -6.55
N ASN A 59 -0.58 -2.84 -7.38
CA ASN A 59 -0.93 -3.12 -8.77
C ASN A 59 0.23 -3.75 -9.56
N VAL A 60 1.46 -3.30 -9.32
CA VAL A 60 2.65 -3.76 -10.03
C VAL A 60 3.16 -5.13 -9.59
N TYR A 61 2.70 -5.67 -8.46
CA TYR A 61 3.15 -6.98 -7.99
C TYR A 61 2.60 -8.09 -8.89
N GLY A 62 3.49 -8.68 -9.70
CA GLY A 62 3.12 -9.62 -10.74
C GLY A 62 2.14 -9.04 -11.78
N LEU A 63 2.17 -7.71 -12.01
CA LEU A 63 1.25 -6.99 -12.89
C LEU A 63 -0.24 -7.28 -12.54
N GLY A 64 -0.55 -7.26 -11.24
CA GLY A 64 -1.89 -7.44 -10.72
C GLY A 64 -2.18 -8.85 -10.16
N VAL A 65 -1.36 -9.85 -10.47
CA VAL A 65 -1.60 -11.24 -10.02
C VAL A 65 -1.62 -11.34 -8.49
N SER A 66 -0.80 -10.57 -7.79
CA SER A 66 -0.83 -10.53 -6.31
C SER A 66 -2.17 -10.05 -5.77
N GLU A 67 -2.76 -9.01 -6.37
CA GLU A 67 -4.09 -8.51 -5.99
C GLU A 67 -5.17 -9.57 -6.25
N GLU A 68 -5.13 -10.25 -7.40
CA GLU A 68 -6.09 -11.30 -7.73
C GLU A 68 -6.04 -12.49 -6.76
N ILE A 69 -4.82 -12.95 -6.41
CA ILE A 69 -4.65 -14.03 -5.43
C ILE A 69 -5.18 -13.61 -4.06
N LEU A 70 -4.83 -12.39 -3.63
CA LEU A 70 -5.26 -11.86 -2.34
C LEU A 70 -6.78 -11.72 -2.29
N GLY A 71 -7.39 -11.11 -3.32
CA GLY A 71 -8.84 -10.90 -3.41
C GLY A 71 -9.61 -12.22 -3.29
N ARG A 72 -9.26 -13.23 -4.12
CA ARG A 72 -9.89 -14.56 -4.06
C ARG A 72 -9.71 -15.24 -2.70
N ALA A 73 -8.52 -15.15 -2.12
CA ALA A 73 -8.26 -15.77 -0.83
C ALA A 73 -9.05 -15.12 0.31
N LEU A 74 -9.10 -13.79 0.36
CA LEU A 74 -9.85 -13.07 1.39
C LEU A 74 -11.35 -13.28 1.24
N LYS A 75 -11.87 -13.36 0.01
CA LYS A 75 -13.29 -13.69 -0.24
C LYS A 75 -13.69 -15.04 0.32
N ASP A 76 -12.79 -16.03 0.25
CA ASP A 76 -13.07 -17.39 0.73
C ASP A 76 -12.84 -17.57 2.24
N TYR A 77 -11.96 -16.76 2.86
CA TYR A 77 -11.47 -17.03 4.21
C TYR A 77 -11.76 -15.94 5.24
N ALA A 78 -12.20 -14.76 4.83
CA ALA A 78 -12.37 -13.62 5.73
C ALA A 78 -13.73 -12.93 5.54
N VAL A 79 -14.12 -12.17 6.55
CA VAL A 79 -15.21 -11.19 6.45
C VAL A 79 -14.59 -9.87 6.00
N ARG A 80 -15.09 -9.27 4.90
CA ARG A 80 -14.49 -8.10 4.26
C ARG A 80 -14.31 -6.92 5.22
N GLU A 81 -15.27 -6.69 6.08
CA GLU A 81 -15.29 -5.59 7.04
C GLU A 81 -14.30 -5.76 8.19
N GLU A 82 -13.81 -6.97 8.43
CA GLU A 82 -12.84 -7.27 9.48
C GLU A 82 -11.39 -7.18 9.02
N VAL A 83 -11.16 -7.09 7.71
CA VAL A 83 -9.81 -7.03 7.13
C VAL A 83 -9.52 -5.67 6.50
N VAL A 84 -8.27 -5.29 6.56
CA VAL A 84 -7.73 -4.05 5.96
C VAL A 84 -6.89 -4.43 4.76
N ILE A 85 -7.35 -4.03 3.57
CA ILE A 85 -6.65 -4.25 2.30
C ILE A 85 -5.96 -2.97 1.89
N ALA A 86 -4.64 -3.02 1.82
CA ALA A 86 -3.82 -1.96 1.27
C ALA A 86 -3.31 -2.35 -0.11
N THR A 87 -3.40 -1.43 -1.06
CA THR A 87 -2.75 -1.56 -2.38
C THR A 87 -2.09 -0.25 -2.78
N LYS A 88 -1.34 -0.27 -3.89
CA LYS A 88 -0.51 0.86 -4.32
C LYS A 88 -0.68 1.09 -5.82
N VAL A 89 -0.61 2.36 -6.22
CA VAL A 89 -0.59 2.81 -7.62
C VAL A 89 0.67 3.66 -7.88
N SER A 90 1.09 3.79 -9.09
CA SER A 90 2.23 4.51 -9.68
C SER A 90 3.05 3.63 -10.62
N GLY A 91 3.12 2.31 -10.39
CA GLY A 91 3.90 1.39 -11.21
C GLY A 91 3.45 1.37 -12.67
N GLN A 92 4.39 1.06 -13.57
CA GLN A 92 4.10 0.87 -15.00
C GLN A 92 3.35 -0.46 -15.17
N MET A 93 2.10 -0.39 -15.63
CA MET A 93 1.23 -1.55 -15.82
C MET A 93 1.13 -2.02 -17.29
N HIS A 94 1.40 -1.12 -18.23
CA HIS A 94 1.44 -1.44 -19.66
C HIS A 94 2.40 -0.49 -20.39
N GLU A 95 2.87 -0.89 -21.55
CA GLU A 95 3.68 -0.03 -22.39
C GLU A 95 2.85 1.11 -22.99
N GLY A 96 3.53 2.22 -23.33
CA GLY A 96 2.93 3.37 -23.96
C GLY A 96 2.47 4.47 -23.01
N PRO A 97 1.80 5.50 -23.54
CA PRO A 97 1.38 6.67 -22.76
C PRO A 97 0.38 6.32 -21.65
N ASN A 98 0.53 6.96 -20.48
CA ASN A 98 -0.34 6.78 -19.30
C ASN A 98 -0.36 5.37 -18.71
N GLY A 99 0.61 4.51 -19.03
CA GLY A 99 0.72 3.16 -18.48
C GLY A 99 1.13 3.10 -17.00
N GLY A 100 1.49 4.23 -16.41
CA GLY A 100 1.87 4.38 -15.01
C GLY A 100 1.92 5.84 -14.58
N GLY A 101 2.55 6.13 -13.44
CA GLY A 101 2.64 7.48 -12.87
C GLY A 101 1.44 7.85 -11.99
N LEU A 102 1.41 9.12 -11.58
CA LEU A 102 0.43 9.63 -10.61
C LEU A 102 -0.48 10.73 -11.17
N SER A 103 -0.61 10.79 -12.51
CA SER A 103 -1.61 11.68 -13.12
C SER A 103 -3.03 11.26 -12.74
N ARG A 104 -3.96 12.21 -12.74
CA ARG A 104 -5.38 11.93 -12.49
C ARG A 104 -5.90 10.78 -13.36
N LYS A 105 -5.54 10.76 -14.64
CA LYS A 105 -5.96 9.71 -15.57
C LYS A 105 -5.45 8.34 -15.15
N SER A 106 -4.17 8.23 -14.82
CA SER A 106 -3.54 6.97 -14.43
C SER A 106 -4.09 6.46 -13.09
N ILE A 107 -4.19 7.31 -12.07
CA ILE A 107 -4.70 6.93 -10.75
C ILE A 107 -6.14 6.43 -10.84
N MET A 108 -7.03 7.18 -11.52
CA MET A 108 -8.44 6.80 -11.65
C MET A 108 -8.59 5.45 -12.36
N HIS A 109 -7.84 5.24 -13.44
CA HIS A 109 -7.86 3.96 -14.17
C HIS A 109 -7.34 2.82 -13.28
N GLU A 110 -6.18 2.99 -12.66
CA GLU A 110 -5.56 1.93 -11.88
C GLU A 110 -6.36 1.55 -10.64
N VAL A 111 -6.98 2.51 -9.96
CA VAL A 111 -7.86 2.20 -8.81
C VAL A 111 -9.05 1.33 -9.25
N GLU A 112 -9.67 1.60 -10.40
CA GLU A 112 -10.72 0.74 -10.94
C GLU A 112 -10.21 -0.68 -11.25
N GLN A 113 -8.98 -0.80 -11.75
CA GLN A 113 -8.38 -2.11 -12.00
C GLN A 113 -8.02 -2.83 -10.69
N CYS A 114 -7.50 -2.12 -9.68
CA CYS A 114 -7.23 -2.68 -8.35
C CYS A 114 -8.52 -3.23 -7.71
N LEU A 115 -9.61 -2.47 -7.74
CA LEU A 115 -10.92 -2.91 -7.22
C LEU A 115 -11.40 -4.19 -7.91
N LYS A 116 -11.28 -4.27 -9.24
CA LYS A 116 -11.64 -5.47 -10.01
C LYS A 116 -10.79 -6.69 -9.65
N ARG A 117 -9.45 -6.51 -9.56
CA ARG A 117 -8.52 -7.60 -9.23
C ARG A 117 -8.69 -8.10 -7.80
N LEU A 118 -8.94 -7.17 -6.86
CA LEU A 118 -9.22 -7.49 -5.46
C LEU A 118 -10.64 -8.01 -5.21
N ASP A 119 -11.53 -7.92 -6.20
CA ASP A 119 -12.95 -8.29 -6.12
C ASP A 119 -13.64 -7.64 -4.91
N THR A 120 -13.52 -6.31 -4.80
CA THR A 120 -14.06 -5.49 -3.70
C THR A 120 -14.54 -4.14 -4.22
N ASP A 121 -15.48 -3.52 -3.50
CA ASP A 121 -16.05 -2.22 -3.85
C ASP A 121 -15.22 -1.05 -3.32
N TYR A 122 -14.35 -1.28 -2.35
CA TYR A 122 -13.51 -0.26 -1.74
C TYR A 122 -12.13 -0.78 -1.34
N ILE A 123 -11.16 0.11 -1.30
CA ILE A 123 -9.80 -0.09 -0.80
C ILE A 123 -9.70 0.62 0.55
N ASP A 124 -9.28 -0.10 1.60
CA ASP A 124 -9.12 0.51 2.93
C ASP A 124 -7.98 1.52 2.94
N LEU A 125 -6.85 1.18 2.33
CA LEU A 125 -5.66 2.03 2.31
C LEU A 125 -5.01 2.03 0.93
N LEU A 126 -5.01 3.18 0.27
CA LEU A 126 -4.35 3.37 -1.02
C LEU A 126 -3.05 4.13 -0.85
N TYR A 127 -1.94 3.52 -1.29
CA TYR A 127 -0.65 4.19 -1.33
C TYR A 127 -0.33 4.76 -2.72
N ILE A 128 0.31 5.94 -2.76
CA ILE A 128 1.20 6.25 -3.86
C ILE A 128 2.51 5.48 -3.64
N HIS A 129 2.88 4.60 -4.60
CA HIS A 129 3.99 3.66 -4.43
C HIS A 129 5.36 4.34 -4.47
N ARG A 130 5.46 5.43 -5.23
CA ARG A 130 6.67 6.25 -5.40
C ARG A 130 6.26 7.69 -5.68
N TRP A 131 7.18 8.63 -5.46
CA TRP A 131 7.02 10.00 -5.93
C TRP A 131 7.09 10.06 -7.45
N ASP A 132 6.18 10.81 -8.07
CA ASP A 132 6.19 11.06 -9.52
C ASP A 132 6.74 12.45 -9.81
N TYR A 133 7.91 12.51 -10.43
CA TYR A 133 8.55 13.78 -10.79
C TYR A 133 7.93 14.47 -12.01
N LYS A 134 7.02 13.79 -12.72
CA LYS A 134 6.39 14.31 -13.95
C LYS A 134 5.02 14.90 -13.69
N THR A 135 4.36 14.51 -12.61
CA THR A 135 3.01 14.98 -12.26
C THR A 135 3.10 16.00 -11.12
N PRO A 136 2.46 17.18 -11.25
CA PRO A 136 2.33 18.11 -10.14
C PRO A 136 1.66 17.43 -8.94
N ILE A 137 2.20 17.63 -7.73
CA ILE A 137 1.67 16.98 -6.53
C ILE A 137 0.24 17.42 -6.22
N GLU A 138 -0.12 18.62 -6.61
CA GLU A 138 -1.47 19.18 -6.49
C GLU A 138 -2.49 18.32 -7.27
N GLU A 139 -2.16 17.90 -8.50
CA GLU A 139 -3.02 17.01 -9.29
C GLU A 139 -3.18 15.66 -8.61
N THR A 140 -2.07 15.08 -8.14
CA THR A 140 -2.09 13.81 -7.42
C THR A 140 -2.94 13.88 -6.15
N MET A 141 -2.72 14.89 -5.30
CA MET A 141 -3.48 15.02 -4.04
C MET A 141 -4.96 15.32 -4.29
N CYS A 142 -5.28 16.08 -5.33
CA CYS A 142 -6.66 16.34 -5.72
C CYS A 142 -7.41 15.05 -6.08
N VAL A 143 -6.84 14.21 -6.95
CA VAL A 143 -7.49 12.97 -7.37
C VAL A 143 -7.60 11.96 -6.22
N LEU A 144 -6.59 11.88 -5.35
CA LEU A 144 -6.67 11.03 -4.16
C LEU A 144 -7.80 11.45 -3.22
N ASN A 145 -7.97 12.75 -3.02
CA ASN A 145 -9.09 13.28 -2.25
C ASN A 145 -10.46 12.95 -2.88
N ASP A 146 -10.58 13.03 -4.22
CA ASP A 146 -11.82 12.66 -4.92
C ASP A 146 -12.15 11.16 -4.72
N LEU A 147 -11.14 10.29 -4.73
CA LEU A 147 -11.29 8.85 -4.46
C LEU A 147 -11.78 8.59 -3.04
N VAL A 148 -11.28 9.33 -2.06
CA VAL A 148 -11.78 9.22 -0.67
C VAL A 148 -13.22 9.72 -0.58
N ARG A 149 -13.52 10.87 -1.17
CA ARG A 149 -14.88 11.43 -1.17
C ARG A 149 -15.91 10.57 -1.89
N SER A 150 -15.49 9.79 -2.88
CA SER A 150 -16.36 8.85 -3.59
C SER A 150 -16.58 7.53 -2.83
N GLY A 151 -15.87 7.30 -1.72
CA GLY A 151 -15.94 6.06 -0.94
C GLY A 151 -15.17 4.87 -1.55
N LYS A 152 -14.49 5.04 -2.69
CA LYS A 152 -13.68 3.98 -3.28
C LYS A 152 -12.39 3.69 -2.51
N VAL A 153 -11.91 4.68 -1.76
CA VAL A 153 -10.73 4.59 -0.90
C VAL A 153 -11.08 5.18 0.45
N HIS A 154 -10.68 4.53 1.54
CA HIS A 154 -10.99 5.07 2.87
C HIS A 154 -9.83 5.88 3.46
N TYR A 155 -8.58 5.39 3.34
CA TYR A 155 -7.39 6.05 3.86
C TYR A 155 -6.30 6.15 2.80
N LEU A 156 -5.43 7.15 2.95
CA LEU A 156 -4.33 7.41 2.03
C LEU A 156 -2.99 7.16 2.71
N GLY A 157 -2.06 6.61 1.95
CA GLY A 157 -0.67 6.42 2.33
C GLY A 157 0.31 6.84 1.24
N ALA A 158 1.56 7.01 1.64
CA ALA A 158 2.67 7.26 0.73
C ALA A 158 3.79 6.24 0.98
N SER A 159 4.62 5.98 -0.04
CA SER A 159 5.73 5.04 0.08
C SER A 159 7.00 5.58 -0.59
N SER A 160 8.14 5.36 0.07
CA SER A 160 9.49 5.49 -0.49
C SER A 160 9.74 6.83 -1.20
N MET A 161 9.77 7.90 -0.44
CA MET A 161 10.09 9.25 -0.90
C MET A 161 10.90 10.00 0.15
N TYR A 162 11.44 11.16 -0.22
CA TYR A 162 12.13 12.02 0.71
C TYR A 162 11.15 12.72 1.68
N ALA A 163 11.61 13.04 2.89
CA ALA A 163 10.80 13.72 3.89
C ALA A 163 10.24 15.06 3.39
N TRP A 164 11.02 15.84 2.63
CA TRP A 164 10.53 17.09 2.04
C TRP A 164 9.41 16.89 1.01
N GLN A 165 9.43 15.77 0.26
CA GLN A 165 8.36 15.42 -0.69
C GLN A 165 7.09 15.06 0.04
N PHE A 166 7.19 14.24 1.08
CA PHE A 166 6.07 13.88 1.93
C PHE A 166 5.46 15.11 2.59
N GLN A 167 6.29 15.97 3.20
CA GLN A 167 5.84 17.22 3.81
C GLN A 167 5.16 18.15 2.81
N LYS A 168 5.70 18.26 1.59
CA LYS A 168 5.08 19.06 0.51
C LYS A 168 3.67 18.54 0.17
N ALA A 169 3.51 17.22 0.02
CA ALA A 169 2.20 16.62 -0.25
C ALA A 169 1.20 16.86 0.89
N GLN A 170 1.63 16.70 2.15
CA GLN A 170 0.81 16.97 3.32
C GLN A 170 0.40 18.44 3.42
N TYR A 171 1.32 19.37 3.11
CA TYR A 171 1.02 20.81 3.09
C TYR A 171 0.01 21.16 1.99
N VAL A 172 0.17 20.61 0.78
CA VAL A 172 -0.79 20.81 -0.33
C VAL A 172 -2.18 20.31 0.08
N ALA A 173 -2.27 19.10 0.64
CA ALA A 173 -3.55 18.58 1.11
C ALA A 173 -4.17 19.48 2.18
N GLN A 174 -3.40 19.92 3.16
CA GLN A 174 -3.88 20.80 4.24
C GLN A 174 -4.35 22.16 3.72
N SER A 175 -3.61 22.78 2.79
CA SER A 175 -3.94 24.11 2.26
C SER A 175 -5.22 24.13 1.42
N HIS A 176 -5.63 22.99 0.86
CA HIS A 176 -6.85 22.84 0.08
C HIS A 176 -8.00 22.15 0.85
N GLY A 177 -7.80 21.77 2.12
CA GLY A 177 -8.79 21.02 2.88
C GLY A 177 -9.01 19.59 2.34
N TRP A 178 -8.00 19.01 1.71
CA TRP A 178 -8.04 17.66 1.16
C TRP A 178 -7.56 16.61 2.19
N THR A 179 -7.89 15.35 1.91
CA THR A 179 -7.44 14.22 2.72
C THR A 179 -5.92 14.10 2.69
N LYS A 180 -5.31 14.02 3.87
CA LYS A 180 -3.87 13.84 4.08
C LYS A 180 -3.49 12.36 4.07
N PHE A 181 -2.21 12.07 3.86
CA PHE A 181 -1.67 10.74 4.12
C PHE A 181 -1.67 10.45 5.62
N SER A 182 -2.22 9.29 5.98
CA SER A 182 -2.24 8.77 7.36
C SER A 182 -1.10 7.80 7.62
N VAL A 183 -0.43 7.32 6.56
CA VAL A 183 0.56 6.26 6.62
C VAL A 183 1.75 6.57 5.71
N MET A 184 2.95 6.27 6.20
CA MET A 184 4.18 6.25 5.42
C MET A 184 4.79 4.86 5.43
N GLN A 185 5.05 4.30 4.25
CA GLN A 185 5.71 3.01 4.08
C GLN A 185 7.13 3.22 3.56
N GLY A 186 8.14 3.08 4.43
CA GLY A 186 9.55 3.23 4.12
C GLY A 186 10.34 1.93 4.23
N HIS A 187 11.53 1.89 3.64
CA HIS A 187 12.50 0.82 3.87
C HIS A 187 13.13 1.03 5.24
N TYR A 188 12.85 0.13 6.20
CA TYR A 188 13.39 0.28 7.54
C TYR A 188 13.61 -1.06 8.22
N ASN A 189 14.82 -1.29 8.72
CA ASN A 189 15.20 -2.44 9.54
C ASN A 189 16.50 -2.14 10.28
N LEU A 190 16.99 -3.06 11.11
CA LEU A 190 18.20 -2.86 11.93
C LEU A 190 19.49 -2.64 11.11
N LEU A 191 19.50 -3.03 9.81
CA LEU A 191 20.65 -2.84 8.91
C LEU A 191 20.54 -1.57 8.07
N TYR A 192 19.32 -1.02 7.91
CA TYR A 192 19.05 0.20 7.15
C TYR A 192 18.16 1.14 7.97
N ARG A 193 18.76 2.21 8.48
CA ARG A 193 18.15 3.12 9.46
C ARG A 193 18.09 4.58 8.99
N GLU A 194 18.26 4.83 7.69
CA GLU A 194 18.30 6.19 7.14
C GLU A 194 17.01 6.99 7.43
N GLU A 195 15.86 6.31 7.50
CA GLU A 195 14.57 6.94 7.79
C GLU A 195 14.50 7.59 9.18
N GLU A 196 15.37 7.21 10.11
CA GLU A 196 15.46 7.84 11.44
C GLU A 196 15.98 9.27 11.38
N ARG A 197 16.62 9.66 10.30
CA ARG A 197 17.22 10.99 10.15
C ARG A 197 16.15 12.07 10.00
N GLU A 198 15.13 11.84 9.17
CA GLU A 198 14.12 12.85 8.87
C GLU A 198 12.69 12.27 8.79
N MET A 199 12.47 11.18 8.04
CA MET A 199 11.12 10.69 7.77
C MET A 199 10.41 10.20 9.05
N ASN A 200 11.07 9.40 9.87
CA ASN A 200 10.46 8.88 11.10
C ASN A 200 10.09 9.99 12.09
N PRO A 201 10.99 10.96 12.41
CA PRO A 201 10.63 12.11 13.23
C PRO A 201 9.49 12.95 12.65
N LEU A 202 9.48 13.19 11.34
CA LEU A 202 8.41 13.92 10.66
C LEU A 202 7.07 13.20 10.80
N CYS A 203 7.03 11.89 10.56
CA CYS A 203 5.81 11.10 10.71
C CYS A 203 5.31 11.09 12.16
N GLN A 204 6.22 11.02 13.13
CA GLN A 204 5.87 11.08 14.55
C GLN A 204 5.24 12.43 14.92
N ASP A 205 5.83 13.54 14.48
CA ASP A 205 5.32 14.89 14.72
C ASP A 205 3.92 15.06 14.11
N MET A 206 3.68 14.49 12.94
CA MET A 206 2.42 14.60 12.21
C MET A 206 1.36 13.54 12.61
N GLY A 207 1.68 12.60 13.50
CA GLY A 207 0.78 11.50 13.86
C GLY A 207 0.51 10.51 12.73
N VAL A 208 1.46 10.38 11.79
CA VAL A 208 1.41 9.47 10.66
C VAL A 208 1.98 8.11 11.05
N ALA A 209 1.27 7.02 10.72
CA ALA A 209 1.75 5.67 11.00
C ALA A 209 2.97 5.32 10.13
N LEU A 210 3.89 4.56 10.69
CA LEU A 210 5.01 3.95 9.95
C LEU A 210 4.73 2.46 9.74
N VAL A 211 4.72 2.03 8.47
CA VAL A 211 4.56 0.62 8.07
C VAL A 211 5.79 0.19 7.28
N PRO A 212 6.89 -0.21 7.95
CA PRO A 212 8.14 -0.54 7.27
C PRO A 212 8.00 -1.75 6.34
N TYR A 213 8.57 -1.66 5.13
CA TYR A 213 8.81 -2.84 4.32
C TYR A 213 10.21 -3.42 4.57
N SER A 214 10.37 -4.72 4.30
CA SER A 214 11.61 -5.48 4.54
C SER A 214 12.14 -5.40 5.98
N PRO A 215 11.30 -5.53 7.03
CA PRO A 215 11.76 -5.45 8.42
C PRO A 215 12.77 -6.55 8.78
N LEU A 216 12.74 -7.69 8.06
CA LEU A 216 13.64 -8.82 8.26
C LEU A 216 14.85 -8.80 7.31
N ALA A 217 15.06 -7.72 6.55
CA ALA A 217 16.17 -7.55 5.61
C ALA A 217 16.37 -8.75 4.67
N ALA A 218 15.29 -9.21 4.02
CA ALA A 218 15.26 -10.40 3.16
C ALA A 218 15.79 -11.69 3.87
N GLY A 219 15.46 -11.87 5.12
CA GLY A 219 15.84 -13.01 5.94
C GLY A 219 17.19 -12.90 6.63
N ARG A 220 17.97 -11.82 6.42
CA ARG A 220 19.26 -11.63 7.09
C ARG A 220 19.14 -11.40 8.60
N LEU A 221 17.99 -10.93 9.07
CA LEU A 221 17.72 -10.70 10.49
C LEU A 221 16.91 -11.84 11.15
N THR A 222 16.72 -12.96 10.48
CA THR A 222 15.99 -14.14 11.01
C THR A 222 16.87 -15.31 11.38
N ARG A 223 18.20 -15.16 11.31
CA ARG A 223 19.18 -16.23 11.58
C ARG A 223 19.94 -15.95 12.86
#